data_1e4792af99dc641d3d897e23c39ed888
#
_entry.id   1e4792af99dc641d3d897e23c39ed888
#
_cell.length_a   1.000
_cell.length_b   1.000
_cell.length_c   1.000
_cell.angle_alpha   90.00
_cell.angle_beta   90.00
_cell.angle_gamma   90.00
#
_symmetry.space_group_name_H-M   'P 1'
#
loop_
_entity.id
_entity.type
_entity.pdbx_description
1 polymer ?
#
loop_
_entity_poly.entity_id
_entity_poly.type
_entity_poly.pdbx_seq_one_letter_code
_entity_poly.pdbx_strand_id
1 'polypeptide(L)'
;ARQLDEQTDKPVLIFGHFNPYPNRDVRPIKGMRDGKSLLNLLAGRKHARAYFYGHTHEWQHDRRDHLHLINQPAVSYYFGKGHAHGWVDMKLTETNADLELNCINRKHTQQGDRRQVSLKD
;
A
#
# COMPACT_ATOMS: atom_id res chain seq x y z
N ALA A 1 -0.45 5.52 -17.52
CA ALA A 1 0.17 4.45 -18.32
C ALA A 1 1.46 4.93 -18.98
N ARG A 2 1.45 6.00 -19.79
CA ARG A 2 2.63 6.47 -20.53
C ARG A 2 3.90 6.62 -19.69
N GLN A 3 3.84 7.31 -18.55
CA GLN A 3 5.01 7.48 -17.65
C GLN A 3 5.57 6.15 -17.13
N LEU A 4 4.71 5.18 -16.86
CA LEU A 4 5.15 3.82 -16.47
C LEU A 4 5.85 3.12 -17.64
N ASP A 5 5.36 3.30 -18.85
CA ASP A 5 5.91 2.64 -20.04
C ASP A 5 7.25 3.24 -20.51
N GLU A 6 7.54 4.49 -20.08
CA GLU A 6 8.81 5.19 -20.35
C GLU A 6 9.94 4.82 -19.37
N GLN A 7 9.66 4.14 -18.26
CA GLN A 7 10.62 3.85 -17.15
C GLN A 7 10.69 2.35 -16.82
N THR A 8 10.75 1.51 -17.84
CA THR A 8 10.69 0.05 -17.68
C THR A 8 11.93 -0.59 -17.04
N ASP A 9 13.05 0.13 -17.02
CA ASP A 9 14.33 -0.28 -16.46
C ASP A 9 14.48 0.00 -14.95
N LYS A 10 13.52 0.70 -14.36
CA LYS A 10 13.54 1.10 -12.94
C LYS A 10 12.31 0.59 -12.19
N PRO A 11 12.48 0.14 -10.95
CA PRO A 11 11.33 -0.18 -10.11
C PRO A 11 10.51 1.07 -9.82
N VAL A 12 9.19 0.95 -9.89
CA VAL A 12 8.27 2.06 -9.66
C VAL A 12 7.38 1.75 -8.47
N LEU A 13 7.33 2.69 -7.52
CA LEU A 13 6.41 2.73 -6.40
C LEU A 13 5.31 3.76 -6.71
N ILE A 14 4.07 3.36 -6.60
CA ILE A 14 2.90 4.16 -6.96
C ILE A 14 2.15 4.52 -5.68
N PHE A 15 1.77 5.78 -5.53
CA PHE A 15 1.03 6.29 -4.39
C PHE A 15 -0.32 6.84 -4.85
N GLY A 16 -1.37 6.45 -4.16
CA GLY A 16 -2.73 6.94 -4.37
C GLY A 16 -3.49 7.01 -3.05
N HIS A 17 -4.66 7.66 -3.05
CA HIS A 17 -5.46 7.74 -1.82
C HIS A 17 -6.45 6.58 -1.69
N PHE A 18 -7.16 6.28 -2.77
CA PHE A 18 -8.27 5.31 -2.71
C PHE A 18 -7.81 3.87 -2.80
N ASN A 19 -8.46 3.01 -2.01
CA ASN A 19 -8.32 1.56 -2.11
C ASN A 19 -8.78 1.07 -3.50
N PRO A 20 -8.00 0.16 -4.12
CA PRO A 20 -8.31 -0.34 -5.45
C PRO A 20 -9.40 -1.40 -5.47
N TYR A 21 -9.80 -1.91 -4.31
CA TYR A 21 -10.85 -2.93 -4.19
C TYR A 21 -12.19 -2.29 -3.82
N PRO A 22 -13.24 -2.45 -4.62
CA PRO A 22 -14.58 -2.17 -4.16
C PRO A 22 -14.97 -3.24 -3.12
N ASN A 23 -15.47 -2.86 -1.98
CA ASN A 23 -16.12 -3.75 -0.99
C ASN A 23 -15.21 -4.79 -0.30
N ARG A 24 -14.08 -4.40 0.29
CA ARG A 24 -13.32 -5.33 1.15
C ARG A 24 -13.76 -5.32 2.61
N ASP A 25 -14.60 -4.39 3.03
CA ASP A 25 -14.90 -4.16 4.43
C ASP A 25 -16.34 -4.41 4.82
N VAL A 26 -16.49 -4.83 6.06
CA VAL A 26 -17.73 -4.89 6.85
C VAL A 26 -18.46 -3.52 6.90
N ARG A 27 -17.79 -2.47 6.41
CA ARG A 27 -18.33 -1.12 6.20
C ARG A 27 -18.28 -0.78 4.70
N PRO A 28 -19.30 -0.13 4.14
CA PRO A 28 -19.32 0.23 2.73
C PRO A 28 -18.41 1.41 2.42
N ILE A 29 -17.09 1.26 2.67
CA ILE A 29 -16.09 2.22 2.20
C ILE A 29 -15.95 2.00 0.70
N LYS A 30 -16.40 2.99 -0.07
CA LYS A 30 -16.34 2.93 -1.53
C LYS A 30 -14.88 2.99 -1.98
N GLY A 31 -14.44 1.94 -2.66
CA GLY A 31 -13.16 1.95 -3.36
C GLY A 31 -13.23 2.70 -4.70
N MET A 32 -12.14 2.64 -5.46
CA MET A 32 -12.10 3.18 -6.82
C MET A 32 -13.10 2.45 -7.72
N ARG A 33 -13.86 3.20 -8.54
CA ARG A 33 -14.77 2.61 -9.54
C ARG A 33 -14.03 1.80 -10.59
N ASP A 34 -12.84 2.25 -10.96
CA ASP A 34 -11.94 1.65 -11.96
C ASP A 34 -10.74 0.91 -11.33
N GLY A 35 -10.83 0.57 -10.04
CA GLY A 35 -9.75 -0.08 -9.30
C GLY A 35 -9.28 -1.39 -9.93
N LYS A 36 -10.18 -2.20 -10.49
CA LYS A 36 -9.82 -3.41 -11.23
C LYS A 36 -8.96 -3.09 -12.46
N SER A 37 -9.30 -2.02 -13.19
CA SER A 37 -8.53 -1.58 -14.35
C SER A 37 -7.15 -1.08 -13.94
N LEU A 38 -7.05 -0.31 -12.84
CA LEU A 38 -5.77 0.11 -12.27
C LEU A 38 -4.90 -1.10 -11.90
N LEU A 39 -5.46 -2.06 -11.16
CA LEU A 39 -4.71 -3.25 -10.76
C LEU A 39 -4.24 -4.09 -11.97
N ASN A 40 -5.07 -4.24 -12.99
CA ASN A 40 -4.68 -4.93 -14.23
C ASN A 40 -3.55 -4.19 -14.96
N LEU A 41 -3.64 -2.85 -15.01
CA LEU A 41 -2.62 -2.01 -15.62
C LEU A 41 -1.27 -2.14 -14.90
N LEU A 42 -1.28 -2.12 -13.56
CA LEU A 42 -0.05 -2.23 -12.75
C LEU A 42 0.51 -3.66 -12.77
N ALA A 43 -0.34 -4.68 -12.60
CA ALA A 43 0.08 -6.08 -12.61
C ALA A 43 0.62 -6.52 -13.98
N GLY A 44 0.22 -5.88 -15.07
CA GLY A 44 0.78 -6.10 -16.39
C GLY A 44 2.19 -5.53 -16.61
N ARG A 45 2.77 -4.86 -15.60
CA ARG A 45 4.08 -4.18 -15.68
C ARG A 45 4.98 -4.64 -14.54
N LYS A 46 5.94 -5.51 -14.80
CA LYS A 46 6.83 -6.09 -13.78
C LYS A 46 7.60 -5.07 -12.96
N HIS A 47 7.95 -3.93 -13.55
CA HIS A 47 8.64 -2.85 -12.85
C HIS A 47 7.74 -2.04 -11.90
N ALA A 48 6.40 -2.14 -11.99
CA ALA A 48 5.48 -1.60 -11.00
C ALA A 48 5.48 -2.51 -9.76
N ARG A 49 6.20 -2.12 -8.71
CA ARG A 49 6.48 -3.00 -7.55
C ARG A 49 5.47 -2.89 -6.43
N ALA A 50 4.94 -1.70 -6.18
CA ALA A 50 3.93 -1.49 -5.15
C ALA A 50 2.95 -0.37 -5.48
N TYR A 51 1.71 -0.55 -5.02
CA TYR A 51 0.70 0.49 -4.92
C TYR A 51 0.39 0.75 -3.45
N PHE A 52 0.73 1.95 -2.98
CA PHE A 52 0.44 2.44 -1.64
C PHE A 52 -0.87 3.22 -1.68
N TYR A 53 -1.78 2.92 -0.75
CA TYR A 53 -3.07 3.57 -0.68
C TYR A 53 -3.53 3.72 0.78
N GLY A 54 -4.56 4.53 1.02
CA GLY A 54 -5.17 4.75 2.32
C GLY A 54 -6.67 4.55 2.25
N HIS A 55 -7.42 5.55 2.70
CA HIS A 55 -8.88 5.64 2.69
C HIS A 55 -9.62 4.71 3.67
N THR A 56 -9.18 3.47 3.80
CA THR A 56 -9.80 2.50 4.73
C THR A 56 -9.28 2.61 6.16
N HIS A 57 -8.20 3.38 6.38
CA HIS A 57 -7.56 3.58 7.68
C HIS A 57 -7.08 2.29 8.36
N GLU A 58 -6.52 1.37 7.59
CA GLU A 58 -6.04 0.08 8.05
C GLU A 58 -4.59 -0.14 7.60
N TRP A 59 -3.80 -0.78 8.44
CA TRP A 59 -2.47 -1.24 8.06
C TRP A 59 -2.56 -2.66 7.52
N GLN A 60 -2.44 -2.82 6.19
CA GLN A 60 -2.51 -4.12 5.52
C GLN A 60 -1.49 -4.21 4.39
N HIS A 61 -1.04 -5.43 4.14
CA HIS A 61 -0.15 -5.75 3.04
C HIS A 61 -0.68 -6.97 2.30
N ASP A 62 -1.06 -6.77 1.07
CA ASP A 62 -1.49 -7.80 0.15
C ASP A 62 -0.57 -7.87 -1.07
N ARG A 63 -0.74 -8.91 -1.87
CA ARG A 63 -0.03 -9.08 -3.14
C ARG A 63 -0.97 -9.52 -4.24
N ARG A 64 -0.67 -9.05 -5.44
CA ARG A 64 -1.19 -9.59 -6.68
C ARG A 64 -0.01 -9.84 -7.60
N ASP A 65 0.38 -11.11 -7.72
CA ASP A 65 1.61 -11.54 -8.40
C ASP A 65 2.84 -10.85 -7.79
N HIS A 66 3.58 -10.07 -8.58
CA HIS A 66 4.73 -9.29 -8.13
C HIS A 66 4.35 -7.95 -7.49
N LEU A 67 3.12 -7.46 -7.73
CA LEU A 67 2.64 -6.15 -7.25
C LEU A 67 2.24 -6.23 -5.77
N HIS A 68 2.93 -5.47 -4.93
CA HIS A 68 2.57 -5.29 -3.54
C HIS A 68 1.46 -4.23 -3.40
N LEU A 69 0.47 -4.50 -2.55
CA LEU A 69 -0.65 -3.62 -2.26
C LEU A 69 -0.59 -3.25 -0.78
N ILE A 70 -0.18 -2.02 -0.50
CA ILE A 70 0.10 -1.55 0.85
C ILE A 70 -0.95 -0.52 1.26
N ASN A 71 -1.82 -0.92 2.18
CA ASN A 71 -2.79 -0.03 2.80
C ASN A 71 -2.15 0.70 3.98
N GLN A 72 -2.28 2.02 4.02
CA GLN A 72 -1.66 2.87 5.03
C GLN A 72 -2.63 3.14 6.18
N PRO A 73 -2.14 3.18 7.44
CA PRO A 73 -2.94 3.57 8.58
C PRO A 73 -3.34 5.04 8.50
N ALA A 74 -4.34 5.44 9.29
CA ALA A 74 -4.65 6.85 9.47
C ALA A 74 -3.69 7.50 10.47
N VAL A 75 -3.35 8.77 10.22
CA VAL A 75 -2.58 9.58 11.17
C VAL A 75 -3.51 10.32 12.13
N SER A 76 -4.68 10.77 11.67
CA SER A 76 -5.57 11.65 12.43
C SER A 76 -6.65 10.91 13.21
N TYR A 77 -7.30 9.90 12.62
CA TYR A 77 -8.33 9.11 13.29
C TYR A 77 -8.50 7.74 12.60
N TYR A 78 -9.15 6.80 13.27
CA TYR A 78 -9.43 5.45 12.79
C TYR A 78 -10.93 5.14 12.87
N PHE A 79 -11.43 4.31 11.97
CA PHE A 79 -12.87 3.96 11.92
C PHE A 79 -13.26 2.88 12.92
N GLY A 80 -12.35 2.03 13.35
CA GLY A 80 -12.62 0.89 14.22
C GLY A 80 -11.66 0.79 15.40
N LYS A 81 -12.18 0.35 16.55
CA LYS A 81 -11.33 0.00 17.69
C LYS A 81 -10.36 -1.13 17.29
N GLY A 82 -9.09 -0.97 17.61
CA GLY A 82 -8.07 -1.97 17.29
C GLY A 82 -7.30 -1.75 15.98
N HIS A 83 -7.69 -0.78 15.16
CA HIS A 83 -6.89 -0.41 14.00
C HIS A 83 -5.65 0.40 14.40
N ALA A 84 -4.55 0.18 13.70
CA ALA A 84 -3.34 0.97 13.89
C ALA A 84 -3.61 2.44 13.52
N HIS A 85 -3.12 3.34 14.36
CA HIS A 85 -3.21 4.79 14.19
C HIS A 85 -1.80 5.34 14.25
N GLY A 86 -1.30 5.86 13.15
CA GLY A 86 0.09 6.27 13.06
C GLY A 86 0.57 6.51 11.64
N TRP A 87 1.85 6.31 11.40
CA TRP A 87 2.51 6.49 10.11
C TRP A 87 3.45 5.34 9.80
N VAL A 88 3.90 5.27 8.58
CA VAL A 88 4.87 4.27 8.11
C VAL A 88 6.15 4.98 7.68
N ASP A 89 7.26 4.60 8.29
CA ASP A 89 8.58 4.98 7.81
C ASP A 89 8.98 4.04 6.68
N MET A 90 9.55 4.61 5.61
CA MET A 90 10.05 3.85 4.47
C MET A 90 11.54 4.14 4.27
N LYS A 91 12.33 3.08 4.29
CA LYS A 91 13.75 3.13 3.92
C LYS A 91 13.95 2.45 2.56
N LEU A 92 14.40 3.22 1.57
CA LEU A 92 14.74 2.69 0.26
C LEU A 92 16.20 2.25 0.21
N THR A 93 16.43 1.09 -0.37
CA THR A 93 17.73 0.56 -0.75
C THR A 93 17.73 0.26 -2.24
N GLU A 94 18.85 -0.23 -2.78
CA GLU A 94 18.91 -0.65 -4.19
C GLU A 94 18.02 -1.86 -4.52
N THR A 95 17.64 -2.63 -3.51
CA THR A 95 16.92 -3.89 -3.69
C THR A 95 15.54 -3.93 -3.07
N ASN A 96 15.30 -3.09 -2.07
CA ASN A 96 14.08 -3.16 -1.25
C ASN A 96 13.56 -1.78 -0.83
N ALA A 97 12.26 -1.72 -0.56
CA ALA A 97 11.66 -0.71 0.28
C ALA A 97 11.26 -1.38 1.61
N ASP A 98 11.95 -1.03 2.68
CA ASP A 98 11.68 -1.52 4.03
C ASP A 98 10.70 -0.56 4.71
N LEU A 99 9.60 -1.10 5.22
CA LEU A 99 8.51 -0.37 5.84
C LEU A 99 8.43 -0.70 7.31
N GLU A 100 8.28 0.30 8.17
CA GLU A 100 8.06 0.13 9.60
C GLU A 100 6.88 0.98 10.07
N LEU A 101 5.88 0.33 10.66
CA LEU A 101 4.71 0.99 11.23
C LEU A 101 5.04 1.62 12.58
N ASN A 102 4.78 2.91 12.71
CA ASN A 102 4.88 3.67 13.94
C ASN A 102 3.49 4.08 14.44
N CYS A 103 3.02 3.45 15.50
CA CYS A 103 1.73 3.79 16.11
C CYS A 103 1.87 4.96 17.11
N ILE A 104 0.87 5.85 17.11
CA ILE A 104 0.74 6.90 18.15
C ILE A 104 0.62 6.26 19.52
N ASN A 105 -0.22 5.23 19.66
CA ASN A 105 -0.23 4.37 20.84
C ASN A 105 0.91 3.34 20.75
N ARG A 106 2.00 3.58 21.44
CA ARG A 106 3.18 2.68 21.47
C ARG A 106 2.91 1.29 22.05
N LYS A 107 1.77 1.08 22.70
CA LYS A 107 1.32 -0.23 23.21
C LYS A 107 0.41 -0.98 22.22
N HIS A 108 0.16 -0.43 21.06
CA HIS A 108 -0.64 -1.10 20.03
C HIS A 108 0.05 -2.39 19.56
N THR A 109 -0.73 -3.45 19.32
CA THR A 109 -0.20 -4.78 18.95
C THR A 109 0.60 -4.78 17.64
N GLN A 110 0.30 -3.86 16.74
CA GLN A 110 1.02 -3.71 15.46
C GLN A 110 2.17 -2.68 15.52
N GLN A 111 2.47 -2.08 16.69
CA GLN A 111 3.60 -1.16 16.80
C GLN A 111 4.91 -1.84 16.39
N GLY A 112 5.65 -1.21 15.49
CA GLY A 112 6.92 -1.72 14.97
C GLY A 112 6.77 -2.85 13.95
N ASP A 113 5.55 -3.12 13.46
CA ASP A 113 5.35 -4.10 12.40
C ASP A 113 6.13 -3.72 11.15
N ARG A 114 6.83 -4.69 10.58
CA ARG A 114 7.73 -4.49 9.44
C ARG A 114 7.25 -5.24 8.21
N ARG A 115 7.35 -4.59 7.06
CA ARG A 115 7.08 -5.16 5.74
C ARG A 115 8.21 -4.81 4.79
N GLN A 116 8.39 -5.64 3.78
CA GLN A 116 9.38 -5.40 2.74
C GLN A 116 8.76 -5.55 1.36
N VAL A 117 9.09 -4.62 0.49
CA VAL A 117 8.76 -4.66 -0.93
C VAL A 117 10.04 -4.88 -1.70
N SER A 118 10.15 -6.00 -2.43
CA SER A 118 11.28 -6.24 -3.33
C SER A 118 11.21 -5.29 -4.52
N LEU A 119 12.31 -4.59 -4.79
CA LEU A 119 12.49 -3.72 -5.95
C LEU A 119 13.17 -4.44 -7.13
N LYS A 120 13.60 -5.69 -6.93
CA LYS A 120 14.16 -6.58 -7.96
C LYS A 120 13.17 -7.69 -8.30
N ASP A 121 13.33 -8.26 -9.50
CA ASP A 121 12.61 -9.44 -9.96
C ASP A 121 13.01 -10.70 -9.20
#